data_d3ea7226f61d5733ba0d8dc1636aabe5
#
_entry.id   d3ea7226f61d5733ba0d8dc1636aabe5
#
_cell.length_a   1.000
_cell.length_b   1.000
_cell.length_c   1.000
_cell.angle_alpha   90.00
_cell.angle_beta   90.00
_cell.angle_gamma   90.00
#
_symmetry.space_group_name_H-M   'P 1'
#
loop_
_entity.id
_entity.type
_entity.pdbx_description
1 polymer ?
#
loop_
_entity_poly.entity_id
_entity_poly.type
_entity_poly.pdbx_seq_one_letter_code
_entity_poly.pdbx_strand_id
1 'polypeptide(L)'
;MSSDGFKTLQDMLSTTDSQIGMFDAAGLVGPLPEGSFFAMLAEHGERIVRDEDFAECYSERMGRPSIPPSLLAKVLLLEYRCGLSDEAAMESLTWDLRWKIALGLPIDQRAFHPTTLTKFRARLLLHGKERLALENTLRLAEELGMLDGPVEQIVDSTPMLGAAATQDTVRLVRSGVRKLIDAVATADGEAAVALDRGLEFDYAKPSEKPDCRWRIKAERERMLTRVAEDAERALSAVERTEELLGDEQVADAHRLLRELIGQDFDVDEDGVPRLHRGTRPDRIISTVDPQMRHGRKSSQTRFDGYKVSASATNTPEPLITAIALAPASEHDGPQAKALIDSQPPERRPPRILGDTAYGSGPVRAQMTERDVQVLAPVPEAPIREGRFDKRDFDIDLKAGVVSCPAGHTATIRTEPSGQRRARFSRSACGSCPLKPRCTPGQPSRRIQLASEESLLIAARQALGDPLNAEHLRRSRPRIERLLGLLAHRYGARKSRYIGANKARLQASWTAALVNLNPIAHHLAANTA
;
A
#
# COMPACT_ATOMS: atom_id res chain seq x y z
N MET A 1 -22.22 38.48 -40.40
CA MET A 1 -21.51 37.20 -40.28
C MET A 1 -20.63 37.30 -39.05
N SER A 2 -21.12 36.76 -37.97
CA SER A 2 -20.51 36.83 -36.64
C SER A 2 -19.31 35.88 -36.56
N SER A 3 -18.17 36.40 -36.14
CA SER A 3 -16.95 35.65 -35.86
C SER A 3 -17.13 34.95 -34.52
N ASP A 4 -17.65 33.74 -34.55
CA ASP A 4 -17.59 32.84 -33.38
C ASP A 4 -16.12 32.44 -33.17
N GLY A 5 -15.51 33.08 -32.17
CA GLY A 5 -14.13 32.80 -31.74
C GLY A 5 -14.02 31.34 -31.26
N PHE A 6 -13.02 30.66 -31.74
CA PHE A 6 -12.56 29.38 -31.22
C PHE A 6 -12.23 29.51 -29.72
N LYS A 7 -13.02 28.85 -28.88
CA LYS A 7 -12.72 28.76 -27.45
C LYS A 7 -11.41 27.96 -27.26
N THR A 8 -10.49 28.56 -26.55
CA THR A 8 -9.18 27.98 -26.22
C THR A 8 -9.31 26.90 -25.12
N LEU A 9 -8.25 26.17 -24.87
CA LEU A 9 -8.13 25.14 -23.77
C LEU A 9 -8.67 25.65 -22.42
N GLN A 10 -8.52 26.96 -22.15
CA GLN A 10 -9.02 27.62 -20.94
C GLN A 10 -10.56 27.65 -20.82
N ASP A 11 -11.27 27.57 -21.94
CA ASP A 11 -12.74 27.68 -21.94
C ASP A 11 -13.50 26.42 -21.57
N MET A 12 -12.85 25.26 -21.56
CA MET A 12 -13.44 23.94 -21.16
C MET A 12 -13.11 23.55 -19.72
N LEU A 13 -11.98 23.98 -19.22
CA LEU A 13 -11.63 24.02 -17.81
C LEU A 13 -12.24 25.29 -17.22
N SER A 14 -13.36 25.17 -16.51
CA SER A 14 -13.85 26.32 -15.75
C SER A 14 -12.81 26.67 -14.69
N THR A 15 -12.34 27.90 -14.70
CA THR A 15 -11.47 28.46 -13.66
C THR A 15 -12.31 28.95 -12.49
N THR A 16 -11.77 28.92 -11.30
CA THR A 16 -12.40 29.49 -10.11
C THR A 16 -12.47 31.02 -10.30
N ASP A 17 -13.67 31.58 -10.25
CA ASP A 17 -13.85 33.05 -10.28
C ASP A 17 -13.48 33.59 -8.89
N SER A 18 -12.48 34.46 -8.84
CA SER A 18 -11.99 35.09 -7.61
C SER A 18 -12.72 36.40 -7.27
N GLN A 19 -13.76 36.78 -8.03
CA GLN A 19 -14.53 37.97 -7.71
C GLN A 19 -15.33 37.78 -6.42
N ILE A 20 -14.98 38.56 -5.40
CA ILE A 20 -15.69 38.63 -4.12
C ILE A 20 -17.05 39.28 -4.38
N GLY A 21 -18.11 38.53 -4.25
CA GLY A 21 -19.49 39.04 -4.37
C GLY A 21 -19.91 39.84 -3.15
N MET A 22 -20.94 40.68 -3.31
CA MET A 22 -21.49 41.56 -2.24
C MET A 22 -22.02 40.74 -1.00
N PHE A 23 -22.18 39.42 -1.13
CA PHE A 23 -22.58 38.50 -0.08
C PHE A 23 -21.51 37.40 0.13
N ASP A 24 -20.26 37.82 0.30
CA ASP A 24 -19.18 36.92 0.65
C ASP A 24 -19.37 36.40 2.09
N ALA A 25 -19.13 35.11 2.30
CA ALA A 25 -19.26 34.48 3.62
C ALA A 25 -18.30 35.10 4.65
N ALA A 26 -17.09 35.47 4.27
CA ALA A 26 -16.11 36.11 5.14
C ALA A 26 -16.57 37.49 5.59
N GLY A 27 -17.19 38.28 4.69
CA GLY A 27 -17.77 39.58 5.00
C GLY A 27 -18.93 39.51 5.99
N LEU A 28 -19.65 38.39 6.04
CA LEU A 28 -20.80 38.21 6.92
C LEU A 28 -20.46 37.69 8.33
N VAL A 29 -19.47 36.82 8.46
CA VAL A 29 -19.15 36.15 9.75
C VAL A 29 -17.77 36.51 10.28
N GLY A 30 -17.00 37.31 9.53
CA GLY A 30 -15.63 37.66 9.86
C GLY A 30 -14.60 36.62 9.39
N PRO A 31 -13.30 36.89 9.63
CA PRO A 31 -12.22 36.02 9.18
C PRO A 31 -12.23 34.70 9.93
N LEU A 32 -11.71 33.66 9.27
CA LEU A 32 -11.45 32.37 9.91
C LEU A 32 -10.36 32.53 10.99
N PRO A 33 -10.37 31.68 12.06
CA PRO A 33 -9.32 31.70 13.08
C PRO A 33 -7.93 31.52 12.44
N GLU A 34 -7.00 32.41 12.82
CA GLU A 34 -5.60 32.32 12.37
C GLU A 34 -5.00 30.95 12.67
N GLY A 35 -4.14 30.43 11.79
CA GLY A 35 -3.52 29.11 11.90
C GLY A 35 -4.49 27.95 11.72
N SER A 36 -5.79 28.21 11.47
CA SER A 36 -6.73 27.12 11.14
C SER A 36 -6.45 26.58 9.72
N PHE A 37 -6.72 25.27 9.54
CA PHE A 37 -6.61 24.65 8.21
C PHE A 37 -7.50 25.33 7.17
N PHE A 38 -8.68 25.82 7.57
CA PHE A 38 -9.60 26.51 6.67
C PHE A 38 -9.04 27.87 6.24
N ALA A 39 -8.41 28.63 7.14
CA ALA A 39 -7.74 29.89 6.81
C ALA A 39 -6.57 29.66 5.84
N MET A 40 -5.73 28.69 6.13
CA MET A 40 -4.62 28.30 5.26
C MET A 40 -5.11 27.90 3.86
N LEU A 41 -6.20 27.14 3.76
CA LEU A 41 -6.77 26.73 2.47
C LEU A 41 -7.40 27.92 1.72
N ALA A 42 -8.03 28.86 2.43
CA ALA A 42 -8.56 30.09 1.83
C ALA A 42 -7.45 30.96 1.21
N GLU A 43 -6.35 31.13 1.94
CA GLU A 43 -5.26 32.03 1.53
C GLU A 43 -4.30 31.37 0.54
N HIS A 44 -3.99 30.08 0.71
CA HIS A 44 -2.95 29.39 -0.04
C HIS A 44 -3.46 28.23 -0.91
N GLY A 45 -4.79 28.06 -1.01
CA GLY A 45 -5.38 26.92 -1.74
C GLY A 45 -4.95 26.83 -3.20
N GLU A 46 -4.77 27.96 -3.87
CA GLU A 46 -4.27 28.02 -5.25
C GLU A 46 -2.79 27.63 -5.39
N ARG A 47 -2.00 27.74 -4.32
CA ARG A 47 -0.61 27.23 -4.30
C ARG A 47 -0.56 25.72 -4.08
N ILE A 48 -1.58 25.16 -3.40
CA ILE A 48 -1.67 23.74 -3.10
C ILE A 48 -2.18 22.95 -4.31
N VAL A 49 -3.26 23.42 -4.96
CA VAL A 49 -3.85 22.76 -6.14
C VAL A 49 -4.33 23.82 -7.14
N ARG A 50 -3.90 23.68 -8.39
CA ARG A 50 -4.24 24.58 -9.51
C ARG A 50 -5.06 23.82 -10.54
N ASP A 51 -5.88 24.53 -11.32
CA ASP A 51 -6.66 23.89 -12.38
C ASP A 51 -5.76 23.30 -13.47
N GLU A 52 -4.61 23.91 -13.76
CA GLU A 52 -3.64 23.43 -14.73
C GLU A 52 -3.03 22.05 -14.36
N ASP A 53 -2.94 21.74 -13.06
CA ASP A 53 -2.44 20.45 -12.58
C ASP A 53 -3.29 19.27 -13.09
N PHE A 54 -4.54 19.55 -13.49
CA PHE A 54 -5.53 18.57 -13.95
C PHE A 54 -5.84 18.64 -15.45
N ALA A 55 -5.15 19.48 -16.23
CA ALA A 55 -5.45 19.70 -17.64
C ALA A 55 -5.58 18.39 -18.43
N GLU A 56 -4.66 17.44 -18.21
CA GLU A 56 -4.65 16.11 -18.86
C GLU A 56 -5.88 15.24 -18.50
N CYS A 57 -6.57 15.56 -17.41
CA CYS A 57 -7.74 14.81 -16.95
C CYS A 57 -9.04 15.21 -17.68
N TYR A 58 -9.00 16.22 -18.53
CA TYR A 58 -10.19 16.80 -19.18
C TYR A 58 -9.99 16.92 -20.69
N SER A 59 -11.08 16.66 -21.45
CA SER A 59 -11.05 16.77 -22.91
C SER A 59 -11.08 18.22 -23.35
N GLU A 60 -10.28 18.57 -24.36
CA GLU A 60 -10.24 19.92 -24.94
C GLU A 60 -11.45 20.27 -25.81
N ARG A 61 -12.16 19.28 -26.32
CA ARG A 61 -13.10 19.47 -27.44
C ARG A 61 -14.54 19.06 -27.20
N MET A 62 -14.84 18.30 -26.15
CA MET A 62 -16.18 17.75 -25.96
C MET A 62 -16.63 17.81 -24.51
N GLY A 63 -17.86 18.30 -24.30
CA GLY A 63 -18.57 18.23 -23.03
C GLY A 63 -19.13 19.57 -22.55
N ARG A 64 -19.90 19.51 -21.47
CA ARG A 64 -20.32 20.69 -20.70
C ARG A 64 -19.11 21.21 -19.90
N PRO A 65 -18.96 22.55 -19.68
CA PRO A 65 -17.96 23.08 -18.78
C PRO A 65 -17.93 22.32 -17.45
N SER A 66 -16.75 21.89 -17.02
CA SER A 66 -16.59 21.13 -15.79
C SER A 66 -16.69 22.06 -14.58
N ILE A 67 -16.98 21.49 -13.39
CA ILE A 67 -16.67 22.18 -12.15
C ILE A 67 -15.13 22.31 -12.10
N PRO A 68 -14.57 23.45 -11.67
CA PRO A 68 -13.13 23.63 -11.60
C PRO A 68 -12.45 22.46 -10.85
N PRO A 69 -11.46 21.79 -11.44
CA PRO A 69 -10.80 20.66 -10.80
C PRO A 69 -10.10 21.02 -9.50
N SER A 70 -9.54 22.21 -9.40
CA SER A 70 -8.95 22.75 -8.17
C SER A 70 -9.97 22.83 -7.03
N LEU A 71 -11.21 23.25 -7.34
CA LEU A 71 -12.30 23.23 -6.37
C LEU A 71 -12.64 21.80 -5.92
N LEU A 72 -12.77 20.85 -6.85
CA LEU A 72 -13.01 19.44 -6.51
C LEU A 72 -11.89 18.85 -5.65
N ALA A 73 -10.64 19.20 -5.92
CA ALA A 73 -9.48 18.80 -5.15
C ALA A 73 -9.49 19.39 -3.73
N LYS A 74 -9.80 20.68 -3.59
CA LYS A 74 -9.95 21.33 -2.27
C LYS A 74 -11.09 20.71 -1.47
N VAL A 75 -12.23 20.41 -2.10
CA VAL A 75 -13.35 19.70 -1.48
C VAL A 75 -12.92 18.29 -1.00
N LEU A 76 -12.17 17.56 -1.81
CA LEU A 76 -11.67 16.24 -1.45
C LEU A 76 -10.67 16.30 -0.28
N LEU A 77 -9.81 17.32 -0.21
CA LEU A 77 -8.95 17.57 0.97
C LEU A 77 -9.78 17.83 2.23
N LEU A 78 -10.82 18.66 2.13
CA LEU A 78 -11.72 18.92 3.26
C LEU A 78 -12.52 17.68 3.68
N GLU A 79 -12.99 16.89 2.72
CA GLU A 79 -13.66 15.61 2.98
C GLU A 79 -12.80 14.66 3.82
N TYR A 80 -11.55 14.42 3.43
CA TYR A 80 -10.61 13.60 4.20
C TYR A 80 -10.24 14.26 5.54
N ARG A 81 -10.04 15.58 5.56
CA ARG A 81 -9.70 16.34 6.78
C ARG A 81 -10.78 16.24 7.85
N CYS A 82 -12.04 16.30 7.44
CA CYS A 82 -13.21 16.25 8.32
C CYS A 82 -13.75 14.82 8.51
N GLY A 83 -13.26 13.84 7.78
CA GLY A 83 -13.70 12.44 7.87
C GLY A 83 -15.11 12.20 7.34
N LEU A 84 -15.56 12.98 6.35
CA LEU A 84 -16.92 12.96 5.82
C LEU A 84 -17.10 11.94 4.69
N SER A 85 -18.35 11.52 4.43
CA SER A 85 -18.75 10.85 3.18
C SER A 85 -18.94 11.87 2.06
N ASP A 86 -19.04 11.40 0.80
CA ASP A 86 -19.34 12.27 -0.35
C ASP A 86 -20.62 13.08 -0.12
N GLU A 87 -21.67 12.46 0.42
CA GLU A 87 -22.94 13.13 0.74
C GLU A 87 -22.79 14.17 1.84
N ALA A 88 -22.12 13.83 2.93
CA ALA A 88 -21.88 14.75 4.04
C ALA A 88 -20.96 15.91 3.65
N ALA A 89 -20.01 15.68 2.72
CA ALA A 89 -19.18 16.74 2.14
C ALA A 89 -20.03 17.71 1.31
N MET A 90 -21.01 17.22 0.55
CA MET A 90 -21.97 18.08 -0.19
C MET A 90 -22.87 18.89 0.74
N GLU A 91 -23.31 18.28 1.83
CA GLU A 91 -24.05 19.00 2.89
C GLU A 91 -23.19 20.12 3.50
N SER A 92 -21.95 19.82 3.88
CA SER A 92 -21.01 20.81 4.39
C SER A 92 -20.70 21.91 3.35
N LEU A 93 -20.53 21.55 2.08
CA LEU A 93 -20.34 22.52 0.99
C LEU A 93 -21.52 23.50 0.85
N THR A 94 -22.73 23.03 1.14
CA THR A 94 -23.95 23.85 1.08
C THR A 94 -24.12 24.75 2.30
N TRP A 95 -23.86 24.24 3.51
CA TRP A 95 -24.30 24.88 4.75
C TRP A 95 -23.18 25.33 5.70
N ASP A 96 -21.93 24.84 5.55
CA ASP A 96 -20.84 25.24 6.43
C ASP A 96 -20.11 26.48 5.90
N LEU A 97 -20.25 27.59 6.58
CA LEU A 97 -19.62 28.86 6.21
C LEU A 97 -18.09 28.77 6.18
N ARG A 98 -17.48 27.92 7.02
CA ARG A 98 -16.01 27.70 6.98
C ARG A 98 -15.57 27.11 5.64
N TRP A 99 -16.39 26.19 5.07
CA TRP A 99 -16.15 25.61 3.74
C TRP A 99 -16.30 26.67 2.65
N LYS A 100 -17.35 27.52 2.75
CA LYS A 100 -17.56 28.62 1.80
C LYS A 100 -16.35 29.55 1.75
N ILE A 101 -15.87 29.99 2.93
CA ILE A 101 -14.71 30.87 3.03
C ILE A 101 -13.44 30.16 2.52
N ALA A 102 -13.18 28.93 2.97
CA ALA A 102 -11.99 28.16 2.58
C ALA A 102 -11.90 27.88 1.08
N LEU A 103 -13.04 27.83 0.40
CA LEU A 103 -13.14 27.51 -1.02
C LEU A 103 -13.38 28.76 -1.90
N GLY A 104 -13.52 29.94 -1.29
CA GLY A 104 -13.83 31.19 -2.01
C GLY A 104 -15.21 31.16 -2.69
N LEU A 105 -16.20 30.50 -2.08
CA LEU A 105 -17.54 30.32 -2.67
C LEU A 105 -18.54 31.33 -2.14
N PRO A 106 -19.46 31.84 -3.00
CA PRO A 106 -20.60 32.63 -2.55
C PRO A 106 -21.47 31.88 -1.53
N ILE A 107 -22.15 32.62 -0.65
CA ILE A 107 -22.98 32.04 0.42
C ILE A 107 -24.13 31.20 -0.15
N ASP A 108 -24.70 31.61 -1.27
CA ASP A 108 -25.81 30.97 -1.95
C ASP A 108 -25.39 29.84 -2.90
N GLN A 109 -24.08 29.62 -3.10
CA GLN A 109 -23.57 28.54 -3.92
C GLN A 109 -24.06 27.18 -3.38
N ARG A 110 -24.79 26.45 -4.19
CA ARG A 110 -25.22 25.09 -3.87
C ARG A 110 -24.16 24.06 -4.22
N ALA A 111 -24.16 22.96 -3.51
CA ALA A 111 -23.29 21.84 -3.82
C ALA A 111 -23.64 21.20 -5.17
N PHE A 112 -22.67 20.59 -5.76
CA PHE A 112 -22.83 19.70 -6.92
C PHE A 112 -23.24 18.30 -6.47
N HIS A 113 -23.57 17.42 -7.41
CA HIS A 113 -23.98 16.05 -7.08
C HIS A 113 -22.77 15.23 -6.54
N PRO A 114 -22.94 14.39 -5.48
CA PRO A 114 -21.84 13.61 -4.87
C PRO A 114 -21.06 12.74 -5.86
N THR A 115 -21.73 12.19 -6.90
CA THR A 115 -21.09 11.39 -7.95
C THR A 115 -20.01 12.15 -8.72
N THR A 116 -19.98 13.48 -8.64
CA THR A 116 -18.92 14.30 -9.24
C THR A 116 -17.56 14.00 -8.58
N LEU A 117 -17.51 13.84 -7.26
CA LEU A 117 -16.30 13.43 -6.55
C LEU A 117 -15.87 12.01 -6.94
N THR A 118 -16.83 11.09 -7.09
CA THR A 118 -16.55 9.73 -7.58
C THR A 118 -15.92 9.75 -8.97
N LYS A 119 -16.48 10.54 -9.90
CA LYS A 119 -15.93 10.73 -11.25
C LYS A 119 -14.57 11.41 -11.23
N PHE A 120 -14.38 12.41 -10.37
CA PHE A 120 -13.10 13.09 -10.21
C PHE A 120 -11.99 12.12 -9.75
N ARG A 121 -12.25 11.32 -8.70
CA ARG A 121 -11.31 10.28 -8.24
C ARG A 121 -10.99 9.27 -9.34
N ALA A 122 -12.00 8.85 -10.12
CA ALA A 122 -11.78 7.93 -11.25
C ALA A 122 -10.87 8.55 -12.32
N ARG A 123 -11.03 9.84 -12.64
CA ARG A 123 -10.15 10.56 -13.57
C ARG A 123 -8.72 10.64 -13.05
N LEU A 124 -8.52 10.98 -11.78
CA LEU A 124 -7.19 10.99 -11.17
C LEU A 124 -6.48 9.63 -11.32
N LEU A 125 -7.19 8.54 -11.09
CA LEU A 125 -6.65 7.19 -11.24
C LEU A 125 -6.36 6.84 -12.71
N LEU A 126 -7.25 7.20 -13.63
CA LEU A 126 -7.09 6.93 -15.06
C LEU A 126 -5.85 7.62 -15.64
N HIS A 127 -5.54 8.83 -15.15
CA HIS A 127 -4.41 9.64 -15.61
C HIS A 127 -3.18 9.55 -14.70
N GLY A 128 -3.13 8.60 -13.76
CA GLY A 128 -1.98 8.42 -12.86
C GLY A 128 -1.70 9.61 -11.93
N LYS A 129 -2.74 10.41 -11.61
CA LYS A 129 -2.65 11.62 -10.77
C LYS A 129 -3.02 11.35 -9.29
N GLU A 130 -3.03 10.10 -8.85
CA GLU A 130 -3.38 9.75 -7.47
C GLU A 130 -2.43 10.36 -6.42
N ARG A 131 -1.21 10.72 -6.82
CA ARG A 131 -0.19 11.34 -5.95
C ARG A 131 -0.15 12.86 -6.03
N LEU A 132 -0.92 13.48 -6.92
CA LEU A 132 -0.82 14.91 -7.25
C LEU A 132 -0.87 15.82 -6.01
N ALA A 133 -1.83 15.60 -5.10
CA ALA A 133 -1.93 16.40 -3.89
C ALA A 133 -0.67 16.31 -3.01
N LEU A 134 -0.08 15.11 -2.87
CA LEU A 134 1.16 14.91 -2.11
C LEU A 134 2.33 15.66 -2.80
N GLU A 135 2.50 15.50 -4.10
CA GLU A 135 3.56 16.16 -4.87
C GLU A 135 3.45 17.70 -4.78
N ASN A 136 2.23 18.21 -4.85
CA ASN A 136 2.00 19.65 -4.73
C ASN A 136 2.33 20.19 -3.34
N THR A 137 2.09 19.41 -2.26
CA THR A 137 2.53 19.83 -0.91
C THR A 137 4.05 19.84 -0.77
N LEU A 138 4.75 18.92 -1.44
CA LEU A 138 6.21 18.92 -1.46
C LEU A 138 6.78 20.09 -2.26
N ARG A 139 6.19 20.39 -3.43
CA ARG A 139 6.53 21.61 -4.20
C ARG A 139 6.35 22.87 -3.36
N LEU A 140 5.22 22.99 -2.67
CA LEU A 140 4.97 24.14 -1.79
C LEU A 140 6.00 24.22 -0.66
N ALA A 141 6.38 23.08 -0.06
CA ALA A 141 7.41 23.03 0.97
C ALA A 141 8.80 23.45 0.43
N GLU A 142 9.13 23.07 -0.81
CA GLU A 142 10.34 23.54 -1.52
C GLU A 142 10.31 25.06 -1.74
N GLU A 143 9.19 25.60 -2.24
CA GLU A 143 8.99 27.03 -2.42
C GLU A 143 9.13 27.85 -1.12
N LEU A 144 8.78 27.23 0.02
CA LEU A 144 8.87 27.83 1.36
C LEU A 144 10.24 27.62 2.04
N GLY A 145 11.17 26.90 1.40
CA GLY A 145 12.46 26.57 1.99
C GLY A 145 12.40 25.54 3.14
N MET A 146 11.29 24.82 3.28
CA MET A 146 11.15 23.74 4.29
C MET A 146 11.78 22.43 3.82
N LEU A 147 11.97 22.28 2.52
CA LEU A 147 12.60 21.13 1.87
C LEU A 147 13.65 21.65 0.89
N ASP A 148 14.92 21.51 1.23
CA ASP A 148 16.04 21.95 0.41
C ASP A 148 16.90 20.74 0.05
N GLY A 149 16.78 20.31 -1.20
CA GLY A 149 17.55 19.21 -1.79
C GLY A 149 17.30 17.83 -1.17
N PRO A 150 18.22 16.87 -1.44
CA PRO A 150 18.10 15.52 -0.96
C PRO A 150 18.50 15.43 0.53
N VAL A 151 17.54 15.09 1.38
CA VAL A 151 17.71 14.92 2.82
C VAL A 151 17.56 13.46 3.23
N GLU A 152 18.19 13.08 4.34
CA GLU A 152 17.97 11.77 4.95
C GLU A 152 16.48 11.55 5.23
N GLN A 153 15.98 10.33 4.95
CA GLN A 153 14.58 10.00 5.15
C GLN A 153 14.42 8.80 6.10
N ILE A 154 13.25 8.73 6.72
CA ILE A 154 12.85 7.62 7.59
C ILE A 154 11.74 6.87 6.87
N VAL A 155 11.82 5.52 6.87
CA VAL A 155 10.82 4.64 6.25
C VAL A 155 10.17 3.75 7.30
N ASP A 156 8.86 3.61 7.21
CA ASP A 156 8.09 2.69 8.07
C ASP A 156 6.73 2.39 7.43
N SER A 157 5.97 1.45 7.99
CA SER A 157 4.67 1.03 7.49
C SER A 157 3.58 1.03 8.56
N THR A 158 2.33 1.14 8.10
CA THR A 158 1.14 1.01 8.96
C THR A 158 0.07 0.17 8.27
N PRO A 159 -0.69 -0.66 9.02
CA PRO A 159 -1.82 -1.40 8.46
C PRO A 159 -2.96 -0.48 8.01
N MET A 160 -3.54 -0.79 6.85
CA MET A 160 -4.81 -0.23 6.37
C MET A 160 -5.81 -1.38 6.20
N LEU A 161 -6.89 -1.35 6.97
CA LEU A 161 -7.98 -2.32 6.85
C LEU A 161 -8.67 -2.17 5.49
N GLY A 162 -8.97 -3.28 4.83
CA GLY A 162 -9.72 -3.27 3.58
C GLY A 162 -11.17 -2.84 3.77
N ALA A 163 -11.79 -2.34 2.71
CA ALA A 163 -13.22 -1.96 2.70
C ALA A 163 -14.14 -3.17 2.56
N ALA A 164 -13.69 -4.20 1.83
CA ALA A 164 -14.49 -5.40 1.59
C ALA A 164 -14.47 -6.36 2.78
N ALA A 165 -15.58 -7.07 2.97
CA ALA A 165 -15.66 -8.14 3.96
C ALA A 165 -14.82 -9.35 3.52
N THR A 166 -14.21 -10.03 4.51
CA THR A 166 -13.54 -11.30 4.28
C THR A 166 -14.55 -12.43 4.14
N GLN A 167 -14.20 -13.40 3.32
CA GLN A 167 -15.04 -14.56 3.02
C GLN A 167 -14.31 -15.86 3.44
N ASP A 168 -15.05 -16.80 3.99
CA ASP A 168 -14.55 -18.16 4.17
C ASP A 168 -14.50 -18.93 2.83
N THR A 169 -13.81 -20.07 2.78
CA THR A 169 -13.61 -20.86 1.55
C THR A 169 -14.91 -21.11 0.79
N VAL A 170 -16.01 -21.48 1.48
CA VAL A 170 -17.29 -21.77 0.81
C VAL A 170 -17.83 -20.51 0.13
N ARG A 171 -17.85 -19.37 0.84
CA ARG A 171 -18.33 -18.11 0.30
C ARG A 171 -17.43 -17.57 -0.81
N LEU A 172 -16.10 -17.74 -0.67
CA LEU A 172 -15.16 -17.37 -1.74
C LEU A 172 -15.47 -18.11 -3.04
N VAL A 173 -15.52 -19.44 -2.98
CA VAL A 173 -15.75 -20.28 -4.16
C VAL A 173 -17.12 -19.98 -4.76
N ARG A 174 -18.18 -19.95 -3.94
CA ARG A 174 -19.54 -19.65 -4.41
C ARG A 174 -19.62 -18.26 -5.06
N SER A 175 -18.96 -17.26 -4.46
CA SER A 175 -18.91 -15.92 -5.05
C SER A 175 -18.09 -15.88 -6.34
N GLY A 176 -17.04 -16.68 -6.45
CA GLY A 176 -16.25 -16.84 -7.67
C GLY A 176 -17.07 -17.47 -8.81
N VAL A 177 -17.80 -18.56 -8.52
CA VAL A 177 -18.73 -19.19 -9.49
C VAL A 177 -19.80 -18.19 -9.93
N ARG A 178 -20.43 -17.47 -9.00
CA ARG A 178 -21.43 -16.46 -9.35
C ARG A 178 -20.86 -15.36 -10.25
N LYS A 179 -19.67 -14.86 -9.97
CA LYS A 179 -19.01 -13.86 -10.83
C LYS A 179 -18.75 -14.40 -12.24
N LEU A 180 -18.37 -15.66 -12.36
CA LEU A 180 -18.19 -16.30 -13.67
C LEU A 180 -19.53 -16.39 -14.42
N ILE A 181 -20.61 -16.82 -13.77
CA ILE A 181 -21.96 -16.87 -14.35
C ILE A 181 -22.40 -15.47 -14.80
N ASP A 182 -22.19 -14.43 -13.96
CA ASP A 182 -22.58 -13.05 -14.29
C ASP A 182 -21.77 -12.49 -15.48
N ALA A 183 -20.48 -12.80 -15.56
CA ALA A 183 -19.63 -12.40 -16.67
C ALA A 183 -20.08 -13.09 -17.98
N VAL A 184 -20.30 -14.42 -17.93
CA VAL A 184 -20.83 -15.17 -19.07
C VAL A 184 -22.20 -14.64 -19.49
N ALA A 185 -23.08 -14.31 -18.55
CA ALA A 185 -24.42 -13.76 -18.85
C ALA A 185 -24.36 -12.40 -19.58
N THR A 186 -23.28 -11.63 -19.34
CA THR A 186 -23.06 -10.36 -20.04
C THR A 186 -22.57 -10.59 -21.47
N ALA A 187 -21.77 -11.61 -21.71
CA ALA A 187 -21.22 -11.97 -23.01
C ALA A 187 -22.21 -12.82 -23.84
N ASP A 188 -22.81 -13.85 -23.20
CA ASP A 188 -23.76 -14.79 -23.82
C ASP A 188 -24.79 -15.29 -22.79
N GLY A 189 -26.03 -14.81 -22.88
CA GLY A 189 -27.11 -15.16 -21.95
C GLY A 189 -27.55 -16.62 -22.05
N GLU A 190 -27.47 -17.26 -23.23
CA GLU A 190 -27.84 -18.67 -23.41
C GLU A 190 -26.77 -19.59 -22.79
N ALA A 191 -25.50 -19.27 -23.02
CA ALA A 191 -24.40 -19.97 -22.41
C ALA A 191 -24.44 -19.89 -20.87
N ALA A 192 -24.82 -18.75 -20.31
CA ALA A 192 -24.95 -18.58 -18.86
C ALA A 192 -26.08 -19.47 -18.28
N VAL A 193 -27.22 -19.56 -18.96
CA VAL A 193 -28.31 -20.45 -18.55
C VAL A 193 -27.90 -21.92 -18.63
N ALA A 194 -27.17 -22.30 -19.66
CA ALA A 194 -26.62 -23.65 -19.80
C ALA A 194 -25.60 -23.97 -18.71
N LEU A 195 -24.72 -23.01 -18.40
CA LEU A 195 -23.74 -23.10 -17.34
C LEU A 195 -24.40 -23.31 -15.97
N ASP A 196 -25.33 -22.44 -15.60
CA ASP A 196 -26.04 -22.48 -14.31
C ASP A 196 -26.81 -23.81 -14.11
N ARG A 197 -27.47 -24.30 -15.16
CA ARG A 197 -28.16 -25.61 -15.14
C ARG A 197 -27.23 -26.82 -14.97
N GLY A 198 -25.98 -26.70 -15.36
CA GLY A 198 -24.95 -27.73 -15.22
C GLY A 198 -24.38 -27.86 -13.81
N LEU A 199 -24.71 -26.93 -12.91
CA LEU A 199 -24.21 -26.90 -11.54
C LEU A 199 -25.19 -27.56 -10.57
N GLU A 200 -24.64 -28.10 -9.48
CA GLU A 200 -25.40 -28.78 -8.45
C GLU A 200 -26.13 -27.81 -7.50
N PHE A 201 -25.48 -26.68 -7.17
CA PHE A 201 -26.00 -25.70 -6.22
C PHE A 201 -26.54 -24.45 -6.90
N ASP A 202 -27.54 -23.82 -6.27
CA ASP A 202 -27.97 -22.48 -6.62
C ASP A 202 -26.94 -21.43 -6.18
N TYR A 203 -26.49 -20.61 -7.13
CA TYR A 203 -25.53 -19.52 -6.94
C TYR A 203 -26.16 -18.13 -6.95
N ALA A 204 -27.48 -18.00 -7.02
CA ALA A 204 -28.16 -16.69 -6.97
C ALA A 204 -27.84 -15.92 -5.69
N LYS A 205 -27.62 -16.61 -4.57
CA LYS A 205 -27.23 -16.04 -3.30
C LYS A 205 -25.91 -16.64 -2.80
N PRO A 206 -24.76 -16.21 -3.32
CA PRO A 206 -23.47 -16.81 -3.02
C PRO A 206 -23.01 -16.62 -1.57
N SER A 207 -23.58 -15.64 -0.85
CA SER A 207 -23.33 -15.42 0.59
C SER A 207 -23.97 -16.48 1.49
N GLU A 208 -25.02 -17.15 1.04
CA GLU A 208 -25.66 -18.25 1.76
C GLU A 208 -24.85 -19.53 1.62
N LYS A 209 -24.68 -20.25 2.74
CA LYS A 209 -24.00 -21.54 2.74
C LYS A 209 -25.02 -22.63 2.42
N PRO A 210 -24.65 -23.67 1.64
CA PRO A 210 -25.49 -24.85 1.48
C PRO A 210 -25.82 -25.48 2.83
N ASP A 211 -26.98 -26.13 2.92
CA ASP A 211 -27.39 -26.80 4.16
C ASP A 211 -26.49 -27.99 4.48
N CYS A 212 -25.87 -27.94 5.66
CA CYS A 212 -24.90 -28.92 6.11
C CYS A 212 -24.62 -28.74 7.61
N ARG A 213 -24.32 -29.79 8.30
CA ARG A 213 -23.85 -29.73 9.70
C ARG A 213 -22.39 -29.27 9.76
N TRP A 214 -22.16 -27.97 9.57
CA TRP A 214 -20.83 -27.34 9.45
C TRP A 214 -19.86 -27.62 10.62
N ARG A 215 -20.39 -28.00 11.78
CA ARG A 215 -19.59 -28.38 12.96
C ARG A 215 -18.99 -29.80 12.82
N ILE A 216 -19.58 -30.66 12.00
CA ILE A 216 -19.11 -32.01 11.76
C ILE A 216 -18.07 -32.00 10.65
N LYS A 217 -16.83 -32.32 10.97
CA LYS A 217 -15.69 -32.23 10.06
C LYS A 217 -15.93 -32.96 8.74
N ALA A 218 -16.36 -34.24 8.81
CA ALA A 218 -16.58 -35.05 7.61
C ALA A 218 -17.68 -34.51 6.68
N GLU A 219 -18.75 -33.90 7.22
CA GLU A 219 -19.82 -33.33 6.43
C GLU A 219 -19.34 -32.00 5.79
N ARG A 220 -18.63 -31.19 6.57
CA ARG A 220 -18.02 -29.96 6.06
C ARG A 220 -17.05 -30.23 4.92
N GLU A 221 -16.16 -31.23 5.05
CA GLU A 221 -15.21 -31.60 4.02
C GLU A 221 -15.92 -32.10 2.75
N ARG A 222 -16.93 -32.97 2.89
CA ARG A 222 -17.75 -33.42 1.75
C ARG A 222 -18.46 -32.26 1.04
N MET A 223 -19.03 -31.33 1.80
CA MET A 223 -19.69 -30.15 1.23
C MET A 223 -18.70 -29.26 0.48
N LEU A 224 -17.52 -29.04 1.04
CA LEU A 224 -16.46 -28.25 0.39
C LEU A 224 -16.00 -28.91 -0.92
N THR A 225 -15.81 -30.23 -0.93
CA THR A 225 -15.50 -30.98 -2.15
C THR A 225 -16.58 -30.78 -3.23
N ARG A 226 -17.88 -30.92 -2.90
CA ARG A 226 -18.98 -30.74 -3.86
C ARG A 226 -19.03 -29.30 -4.42
N VAL A 227 -18.80 -28.28 -3.59
CA VAL A 227 -18.72 -26.89 -4.05
C VAL A 227 -17.50 -26.65 -4.95
N ALA A 228 -16.37 -27.31 -4.68
CA ALA A 228 -15.19 -27.24 -5.54
C ALA A 228 -15.39 -27.98 -6.87
N GLU A 229 -16.07 -29.13 -6.85
CA GLU A 229 -16.45 -29.85 -8.08
C GLU A 229 -17.39 -29.03 -8.97
N ASP A 230 -18.34 -28.27 -8.38
CA ASP A 230 -19.18 -27.33 -9.12
C ASP A 230 -18.33 -26.21 -9.77
N ALA A 231 -17.39 -25.67 -9.04
CA ALA A 231 -16.48 -24.66 -9.57
C ALA A 231 -15.63 -25.21 -10.74
N GLU A 232 -15.12 -26.45 -10.63
CA GLU A 232 -14.39 -27.09 -11.73
C GLU A 232 -15.29 -27.37 -12.94
N ARG A 233 -16.57 -27.75 -12.72
CA ARG A 233 -17.55 -27.87 -13.81
C ARG A 233 -17.78 -26.53 -14.52
N ALA A 234 -17.91 -25.45 -13.75
CA ALA A 234 -18.08 -24.10 -14.30
C ALA A 234 -16.85 -23.66 -15.13
N LEU A 235 -15.65 -23.86 -14.59
CA LEU A 235 -14.40 -23.56 -15.30
C LEU A 235 -14.29 -24.35 -16.61
N SER A 236 -14.52 -25.67 -16.55
CA SER A 236 -14.44 -26.57 -17.71
C SER A 236 -15.51 -26.29 -18.76
N ALA A 237 -16.69 -25.79 -18.36
CA ALA A 237 -17.73 -25.39 -19.31
C ALA A 237 -17.29 -24.15 -20.11
N VAL A 238 -16.71 -23.16 -19.47
CA VAL A 238 -16.18 -21.95 -20.14
C VAL A 238 -14.97 -22.27 -21.00
N GLU A 239 -14.06 -23.16 -20.54
CA GLU A 239 -12.86 -23.55 -21.30
C GLU A 239 -13.18 -24.31 -22.61
N ARG A 240 -14.33 -24.96 -22.69
CA ARG A 240 -14.78 -25.63 -23.92
C ARG A 240 -15.30 -24.67 -25.00
N THR A 241 -15.49 -23.39 -24.65
CA THR A 241 -16.02 -22.36 -25.54
C THR A 241 -14.99 -21.22 -25.65
N GLU A 242 -14.04 -21.35 -26.59
CA GLU A 242 -12.94 -20.38 -26.76
C GLU A 242 -13.45 -18.94 -26.93
N GLU A 243 -14.61 -18.76 -27.56
CA GLU A 243 -15.23 -17.44 -27.77
C GLU A 243 -15.55 -16.74 -26.43
N LEU A 244 -15.96 -17.49 -25.41
CA LEU A 244 -16.22 -16.92 -24.08
C LEU A 244 -14.94 -16.40 -23.40
N LEU A 245 -13.83 -17.11 -23.53
CA LEU A 245 -12.54 -16.68 -22.98
C LEU A 245 -11.92 -15.49 -23.73
N GLY A 246 -12.42 -15.17 -24.92
CA GLY A 246 -12.10 -13.95 -25.66
C GLY A 246 -12.67 -12.67 -25.03
N ASP A 247 -13.73 -12.77 -24.22
CA ASP A 247 -14.26 -11.65 -23.45
C ASP A 247 -13.40 -11.40 -22.20
N GLU A 248 -12.97 -10.16 -22.01
CA GLU A 248 -12.07 -9.76 -20.92
C GLU A 248 -12.70 -10.02 -19.53
N GLN A 249 -13.99 -9.75 -19.37
CA GLN A 249 -14.68 -9.94 -18.08
C GLN A 249 -14.83 -11.43 -17.74
N VAL A 250 -15.11 -12.26 -18.73
CA VAL A 250 -15.17 -13.72 -18.57
C VAL A 250 -13.79 -14.27 -18.23
N ALA A 251 -12.74 -13.85 -18.96
CA ALA A 251 -11.37 -14.26 -18.70
C ALA A 251 -10.90 -13.88 -17.29
N ASP A 252 -11.24 -12.68 -16.81
CA ASP A 252 -10.90 -12.22 -15.46
C ASP A 252 -11.66 -13.01 -14.38
N ALA A 253 -12.95 -13.26 -14.55
CA ALA A 253 -13.76 -14.05 -13.62
C ALA A 253 -13.29 -15.51 -13.59
N HIS A 254 -12.97 -16.09 -14.74
CA HIS A 254 -12.41 -17.44 -14.88
C HIS A 254 -11.07 -17.55 -14.14
N ARG A 255 -10.13 -16.62 -14.37
CA ARG A 255 -8.84 -16.57 -13.71
C ARG A 255 -8.99 -16.48 -12.18
N LEU A 256 -9.87 -15.57 -11.72
CA LEU A 256 -10.13 -15.45 -10.28
C LEU A 256 -10.65 -16.77 -9.69
N LEU A 257 -11.63 -17.41 -10.32
CA LEU A 257 -12.17 -18.68 -9.80
C LEU A 257 -11.11 -19.79 -9.80
N ARG A 258 -10.28 -19.86 -10.84
CA ARG A 258 -9.15 -20.82 -10.93
C ARG A 258 -8.14 -20.59 -9.78
N GLU A 259 -7.82 -19.34 -9.46
CA GLU A 259 -6.95 -19.00 -8.33
C GLU A 259 -7.58 -19.38 -6.98
N LEU A 260 -8.89 -19.15 -6.80
CA LEU A 260 -9.62 -19.49 -5.58
C LEU A 260 -9.61 -21.02 -5.33
N ILE A 261 -9.82 -21.82 -6.37
CA ILE A 261 -9.74 -23.28 -6.26
C ILE A 261 -8.29 -23.69 -5.99
N GLY A 262 -7.34 -23.21 -6.76
CA GLY A 262 -5.92 -23.56 -6.60
C GLY A 262 -5.32 -23.20 -5.25
N GLN A 263 -5.83 -22.16 -4.56
CA GLN A 263 -5.33 -21.79 -3.24
C GLN A 263 -5.91 -22.62 -2.08
N ASP A 264 -7.18 -23.04 -2.19
CA ASP A 264 -7.89 -23.65 -1.07
C ASP A 264 -8.05 -25.17 -1.22
N PHE A 265 -7.77 -25.75 -2.41
CA PHE A 265 -7.91 -27.18 -2.66
C PHE A 265 -6.65 -27.78 -3.30
N ASP A 266 -6.37 -29.02 -2.93
CA ASP A 266 -5.43 -29.91 -3.60
C ASP A 266 -6.26 -31.00 -4.33
N VAL A 267 -5.73 -31.55 -5.41
CA VAL A 267 -6.36 -32.66 -6.14
C VAL A 267 -5.73 -33.96 -5.64
N ASP A 268 -6.55 -34.93 -5.22
CA ASP A 268 -6.07 -36.25 -4.81
C ASP A 268 -5.73 -37.15 -6.01
N GLU A 269 -5.27 -38.38 -5.75
CA GLU A 269 -4.87 -39.34 -6.78
C GLU A 269 -6.02 -39.74 -7.72
N ASP A 270 -7.26 -39.62 -7.25
CA ASP A 270 -8.49 -39.89 -8.03
C ASP A 270 -9.01 -38.66 -8.76
N GLY A 271 -8.30 -37.53 -8.72
CA GLY A 271 -8.71 -36.27 -9.37
C GLY A 271 -9.76 -35.49 -8.57
N VAL A 272 -10.05 -35.83 -7.32
CA VAL A 272 -11.08 -35.19 -6.51
C VAL A 272 -10.49 -34.01 -5.70
N PRO A 273 -11.13 -32.83 -5.72
CA PRO A 273 -10.69 -31.67 -4.92
C PRO A 273 -10.80 -31.96 -3.42
N ARG A 274 -9.71 -31.75 -2.68
CA ARG A 274 -9.64 -31.88 -1.22
C ARG A 274 -9.18 -30.57 -0.61
N LEU A 275 -9.81 -30.15 0.49
CA LEU A 275 -9.43 -28.93 1.19
C LEU A 275 -7.94 -29.00 1.58
N HIS A 276 -7.19 -28.00 1.15
CA HIS A 276 -5.77 -27.86 1.49
C HIS A 276 -5.56 -27.75 3.01
N ARG A 277 -4.55 -28.44 3.53
CA ARG A 277 -4.20 -28.37 4.95
C ARG A 277 -3.38 -27.13 5.25
N GLY A 278 -3.98 -26.16 5.93
CA GLY A 278 -3.34 -24.89 6.30
C GLY A 278 -3.84 -23.72 5.47
N THR A 279 -3.11 -22.62 5.51
CA THR A 279 -3.38 -21.41 4.72
C THR A 279 -2.19 -21.17 3.82
N ARG A 280 -2.40 -21.14 2.51
CA ARG A 280 -1.34 -20.79 1.55
C ARG A 280 -0.93 -19.33 1.72
N PRO A 281 0.36 -19.00 1.49
CA PRO A 281 0.79 -17.62 1.36
C PRO A 281 -0.05 -16.92 0.28
N ASP A 282 -0.29 -15.64 0.43
CA ASP A 282 -1.03 -14.81 -0.53
C ASP A 282 -2.47 -15.23 -0.84
N ARG A 283 -3.11 -15.95 0.09
CA ARG A 283 -4.50 -16.34 -0.06
C ARG A 283 -5.40 -15.13 -0.29
N ILE A 284 -6.20 -15.16 -1.38
CA ILE A 284 -7.28 -14.22 -1.63
C ILE A 284 -8.35 -14.42 -0.54
N ILE A 285 -8.81 -13.34 0.04
CA ILE A 285 -9.74 -13.36 1.18
C ILE A 285 -11.09 -12.71 0.88
N SER A 286 -11.23 -12.12 -0.29
CA SER A 286 -12.47 -11.49 -0.75
C SER A 286 -12.52 -11.49 -2.28
N THR A 287 -13.64 -11.91 -2.84
CA THR A 287 -13.89 -11.78 -4.29
C THR A 287 -14.32 -10.36 -4.68
N VAL A 288 -14.72 -9.53 -3.71
CA VAL A 288 -15.08 -8.12 -3.91
C VAL A 288 -13.83 -7.26 -4.04
N ASP A 289 -12.80 -7.57 -3.26
CA ASP A 289 -11.47 -6.95 -3.34
C ASP A 289 -10.40 -8.05 -3.36
N PRO A 290 -10.11 -8.62 -4.55
CA PRO A 290 -9.16 -9.72 -4.68
C PRO A 290 -7.71 -9.35 -4.35
N GLN A 291 -7.40 -8.06 -4.20
CA GLN A 291 -6.05 -7.58 -3.90
C GLN A 291 -5.76 -7.51 -2.39
N MET A 292 -6.78 -7.48 -1.52
CA MET A 292 -6.55 -7.50 -0.08
C MET A 292 -6.10 -8.88 0.40
N ARG A 293 -5.30 -8.88 1.46
CA ARG A 293 -4.71 -10.10 2.05
C ARG A 293 -4.83 -10.09 3.57
N HIS A 294 -4.67 -11.28 4.17
CA HIS A 294 -4.39 -11.40 5.59
C HIS A 294 -2.98 -10.88 5.89
N GLY A 295 -2.87 -10.02 6.89
CA GLY A 295 -1.60 -9.50 7.37
C GLY A 295 -1.43 -9.68 8.87
N ARG A 296 -0.21 -9.47 9.35
CA ARG A 296 0.13 -9.47 10.77
C ARG A 296 0.96 -8.24 11.11
N LYS A 297 0.57 -7.56 12.18
CA LYS A 297 1.40 -6.51 12.80
C LYS A 297 2.30 -7.11 13.88
N SER A 298 1.84 -8.17 14.55
CA SER A 298 2.59 -8.94 15.55
C SER A 298 2.11 -10.40 15.52
N SER A 299 2.70 -11.26 16.33
CA SER A 299 2.23 -12.64 16.51
C SER A 299 0.75 -12.73 16.95
N GLN A 300 0.26 -11.72 17.65
CA GLN A 300 -1.10 -11.66 18.19
C GLN A 300 -2.06 -10.78 17.38
N THR A 301 -1.55 -9.76 16.67
CA THR A 301 -2.38 -8.78 15.97
C THR A 301 -2.42 -9.07 14.48
N ARG A 302 -3.59 -9.53 14.01
CA ARG A 302 -3.90 -9.76 12.60
C ARG A 302 -4.78 -8.64 12.07
N PHE A 303 -4.72 -8.41 10.76
CA PHE A 303 -5.60 -7.50 10.05
C PHE A 303 -5.79 -7.97 8.61
N ASP A 304 -6.84 -7.47 7.95
CA ASP A 304 -7.21 -7.83 6.59
C ASP A 304 -7.24 -6.58 5.74
N GLY A 305 -6.51 -6.56 4.65
CA GLY A 305 -6.43 -5.41 3.75
C GLY A 305 -5.04 -5.19 3.16
N TYR A 306 -4.45 -4.03 3.48
CA TYR A 306 -3.22 -3.51 2.88
C TYR A 306 -2.23 -3.03 3.93
N LYS A 307 -0.99 -2.79 3.50
CA LYS A 307 0.00 -2.01 4.22
C LYS A 307 0.28 -0.72 3.47
N VAL A 308 0.28 0.38 4.20
CA VAL A 308 0.74 1.68 3.70
C VAL A 308 2.15 1.89 4.23
N SER A 309 3.11 1.95 3.33
CA SER A 309 4.49 2.33 3.64
C SER A 309 4.69 3.80 3.29
N ALA A 310 5.41 4.52 4.13
CA ALA A 310 5.75 5.91 3.92
C ALA A 310 7.25 6.15 4.05
N SER A 311 7.76 7.10 3.27
CA SER A 311 9.04 7.73 3.49
C SER A 311 8.80 9.18 3.92
N ALA A 312 9.58 9.65 4.88
CA ALA A 312 9.48 11.04 5.36
C ALA A 312 10.87 11.62 5.65
N THR A 313 11.02 12.94 5.52
CA THR A 313 12.27 13.64 5.85
C THR A 313 12.64 13.46 7.32
N ASN A 314 13.93 13.32 7.60
CA ASN A 314 14.45 13.26 8.98
C ASN A 314 14.78 14.66 9.52
N THR A 315 13.84 15.59 9.42
CA THR A 315 13.93 16.97 9.87
C THR A 315 13.12 17.20 11.17
N PRO A 316 13.30 18.32 11.87
CA PRO A 316 12.46 18.68 13.02
C PRO A 316 10.96 18.73 12.70
N GLU A 317 10.60 19.24 11.53
CA GLU A 317 9.26 19.24 10.94
C GLU A 317 9.24 18.27 9.74
N PRO A 318 9.02 16.97 9.99
CA PRO A 318 9.13 15.97 8.95
C PRO A 318 7.95 16.03 7.98
N LEU A 319 8.26 15.87 6.68
CA LEU A 319 7.30 15.80 5.59
C LEU A 319 7.30 14.39 4.98
N ILE A 320 6.13 13.85 4.71
CA ILE A 320 6.00 12.59 3.95
C ILE A 320 6.40 12.86 2.50
N THR A 321 7.43 12.18 2.01
CA THR A 321 7.97 12.36 0.65
C THR A 321 7.43 11.33 -0.34
N ALA A 322 7.04 10.16 0.15
CA ALA A 322 6.49 9.10 -0.69
C ALA A 322 5.55 8.19 0.08
N ILE A 323 4.58 7.61 -0.65
CA ILE A 323 3.66 6.58 -0.17
C ILE A 323 3.70 5.39 -1.14
N ALA A 324 3.74 4.18 -0.58
CA ALA A 324 3.53 2.94 -1.30
C ALA A 324 2.42 2.13 -0.60
N LEU A 325 1.66 1.37 -1.38
CA LEU A 325 0.62 0.47 -0.90
C LEU A 325 0.90 -0.94 -1.39
N ALA A 326 0.86 -1.90 -0.48
CA ALA A 326 1.04 -3.31 -0.77
C ALA A 326 -0.06 -4.17 -0.11
N PRO A 327 -0.35 -5.38 -0.61
CA PRO A 327 -1.16 -6.36 0.10
C PRO A 327 -0.64 -6.61 1.51
N ALA A 328 -1.54 -6.88 2.46
CA ALA A 328 -1.16 -7.03 3.87
C ALA A 328 -0.19 -8.20 4.15
N SER A 329 -0.13 -9.20 3.25
CA SER A 329 0.79 -10.34 3.33
C SER A 329 2.24 -10.00 2.99
N GLU A 330 2.48 -8.94 2.23
CA GLU A 330 3.83 -8.57 1.80
C GLU A 330 4.69 -8.07 2.95
N HIS A 331 6.00 -8.33 2.84
CA HIS A 331 6.99 -7.78 3.76
C HIS A 331 7.24 -6.29 3.49
N ASP A 332 7.60 -5.54 4.54
CA ASP A 332 7.79 -4.09 4.43
C ASP A 332 9.07 -3.72 3.65
N GLY A 333 10.13 -4.53 3.77
CA GLY A 333 11.42 -4.26 3.15
C GLY A 333 11.37 -3.98 1.64
N PRO A 334 10.72 -4.80 0.81
CA PRO A 334 10.59 -4.57 -0.63
C PRO A 334 9.92 -3.23 -0.99
N GLN A 335 9.10 -2.67 -0.10
CA GLN A 335 8.43 -1.39 -0.32
C GLN A 335 9.42 -0.21 -0.33
N ALA A 336 10.61 -0.35 0.26
CA ALA A 336 11.65 0.68 0.18
C ALA A 336 11.97 1.06 -1.27
N LYS A 337 12.05 0.07 -2.17
CA LYS A 337 12.29 0.31 -3.60
C LYS A 337 11.18 1.19 -4.20
N ALA A 338 9.92 0.86 -3.96
CA ALA A 338 8.79 1.62 -4.50
C ALA A 338 8.76 3.06 -3.94
N LEU A 339 9.08 3.25 -2.66
CA LEU A 339 9.16 4.57 -2.03
C LEU A 339 10.25 5.44 -2.67
N ILE A 340 11.44 4.89 -2.93
CA ILE A 340 12.56 5.63 -3.51
C ILE A 340 12.35 5.89 -5.00
N ASP A 341 11.92 4.87 -5.78
CA ASP A 341 11.72 5.01 -7.22
C ASP A 341 10.57 5.97 -7.56
N SER A 342 9.64 6.16 -6.64
CA SER A 342 8.53 7.09 -6.82
C SER A 342 8.92 8.56 -6.58
N GLN A 343 10.12 8.86 -6.09
CA GLN A 343 10.62 10.20 -5.88
C GLN A 343 11.48 10.66 -7.07
N PRO A 344 11.39 11.92 -7.49
CA PRO A 344 12.26 12.45 -8.51
C PRO A 344 13.72 12.44 -8.02
N PRO A 345 14.71 12.35 -8.92
CA PRO A 345 16.13 12.21 -8.57
C PRO A 345 16.64 13.24 -7.56
N GLU A 346 16.21 14.49 -7.70
CA GLU A 346 16.60 15.63 -6.87
C GLU A 346 16.09 15.55 -5.43
N ARG A 347 15.06 14.73 -5.15
CA ARG A 347 14.51 14.48 -3.81
C ARG A 347 14.92 13.12 -3.23
N ARG A 348 15.61 12.29 -4.00
CA ARG A 348 16.04 10.97 -3.50
C ARG A 348 16.99 11.13 -2.32
N PRO A 349 16.75 10.43 -1.19
CA PRO A 349 17.58 10.59 -0.01
C PRO A 349 18.97 9.96 -0.22
N PRO A 350 20.04 10.55 0.34
CA PRO A 350 21.35 9.90 0.37
C PRO A 350 21.35 8.69 1.33
N ARG A 351 20.42 8.67 2.30
CA ARG A 351 20.30 7.59 3.29
C ARG A 351 18.86 7.45 3.76
N ILE A 352 18.43 6.20 3.96
CA ILE A 352 17.17 5.87 4.63
C ILE A 352 17.42 5.21 5.98
N LEU A 353 16.56 5.55 6.96
CA LEU A 353 16.49 4.95 8.27
C LEU A 353 15.25 4.09 8.36
N GLY A 354 15.35 2.86 8.88
CA GLY A 354 14.22 1.97 9.01
C GLY A 354 14.35 1.01 10.19
N ASP A 355 13.32 0.20 10.37
CA ASP A 355 13.38 -0.90 11.31
C ASP A 355 14.09 -2.12 10.70
N THR A 356 14.07 -3.25 11.41
CA THR A 356 14.70 -4.50 10.99
C THR A 356 14.17 -5.03 9.66
N ALA A 357 12.92 -4.74 9.27
CA ALA A 357 12.35 -5.18 8.01
C ALA A 357 13.09 -4.59 6.79
N TYR A 358 13.60 -3.37 6.92
CA TYR A 358 14.38 -2.68 5.89
C TYR A 358 15.86 -3.02 5.91
N GLY A 359 16.34 -3.75 6.92
CA GLY A 359 17.75 -4.07 7.12
C GLY A 359 18.27 -5.31 6.41
N SER A 360 17.46 -6.01 5.62
CA SER A 360 17.82 -7.26 4.94
C SER A 360 18.83 -7.05 3.81
N GLY A 361 19.60 -8.10 3.47
CA GLY A 361 20.60 -8.06 2.38
C GLY A 361 20.02 -7.60 1.04
N PRO A 362 18.93 -8.21 0.54
CA PRO A 362 18.30 -7.81 -0.72
C PRO A 362 17.85 -6.33 -0.73
N VAL A 363 17.29 -5.81 0.37
CA VAL A 363 16.89 -4.40 0.45
C VAL A 363 18.12 -3.49 0.35
N ARG A 364 19.21 -3.82 1.06
CA ARG A 364 20.47 -3.06 1.00
C ARG A 364 21.06 -3.06 -0.40
N ALA A 365 21.06 -4.20 -1.10
CA ALA A 365 21.52 -4.29 -2.47
C ALA A 365 20.71 -3.38 -3.40
N GLN A 366 19.37 -3.46 -3.32
CA GLN A 366 18.47 -2.60 -4.09
C GLN A 366 18.66 -1.10 -3.82
N MET A 367 18.96 -0.73 -2.58
CA MET A 367 19.24 0.67 -2.22
C MET A 367 20.63 1.11 -2.70
N THR A 368 21.63 0.23 -2.64
CA THR A 368 22.98 0.50 -3.18
C THR A 368 22.93 0.78 -4.69
N GLU A 369 22.12 0.04 -5.45
CA GLU A 369 21.89 0.29 -6.89
C GLU A 369 21.30 1.70 -7.20
N ARG A 370 20.80 2.37 -6.16
CA ARG A 370 20.18 3.72 -6.22
C ARG A 370 21.01 4.79 -5.53
N ASP A 371 22.24 4.45 -5.15
CA ASP A 371 23.14 5.30 -4.36
C ASP A 371 22.54 5.73 -3.00
N VAL A 372 21.64 4.91 -2.43
CA VAL A 372 20.97 5.16 -1.15
C VAL A 372 21.58 4.25 -0.07
N GLN A 373 22.10 4.83 0.99
CA GLN A 373 22.56 4.09 2.16
C GLN A 373 21.39 3.65 3.03
N VAL A 374 21.53 2.52 3.75
CA VAL A 374 20.50 2.01 4.67
C VAL A 374 21.06 1.94 6.09
N LEU A 375 20.50 2.71 7.01
CA LEU A 375 20.73 2.61 8.43
C LEU A 375 19.52 1.91 9.10
N ALA A 376 19.61 0.61 9.24
CA ALA A 376 18.56 -0.25 9.83
C ALA A 376 19.20 -1.49 10.46
N PRO A 377 18.63 -2.07 11.53
CA PRO A 377 19.15 -3.30 12.12
C PRO A 377 19.12 -4.46 11.12
N VAL A 378 20.15 -5.30 11.14
CA VAL A 378 20.19 -6.52 10.34
C VAL A 378 19.22 -7.54 10.93
N PRO A 379 18.33 -8.18 10.13
CA PRO A 379 17.52 -9.29 10.61
C PRO A 379 18.42 -10.44 11.07
N GLU A 380 18.30 -10.79 12.33
CA GLU A 380 19.08 -11.88 12.93
C GLU A 380 18.15 -13.03 13.33
N ALA A 381 18.66 -14.25 13.20
CA ALA A 381 17.94 -15.41 13.71
C ALA A 381 17.82 -15.31 15.24
N PRO A 382 16.70 -15.74 15.84
CA PRO A 382 16.55 -15.74 17.29
C PRO A 382 17.70 -16.51 17.95
N ILE A 383 18.40 -15.86 18.88
CA ILE A 383 19.47 -16.47 19.64
C ILE A 383 18.83 -17.40 20.67
N ARG A 384 19.31 -18.65 20.73
CA ARG A 384 19.05 -19.50 21.88
C ARG A 384 19.99 -19.07 22.99
N GLU A 385 19.46 -18.79 24.16
CA GLU A 385 20.23 -18.34 25.33
C GLU A 385 21.46 -19.22 25.56
N GLY A 386 22.61 -18.59 25.79
CA GLY A 386 23.89 -19.25 26.01
C GLY A 386 24.54 -19.89 24.79
N ARG A 387 24.03 -19.70 23.57
CA ARG A 387 24.61 -20.24 22.33
C ARG A 387 25.23 -19.17 21.45
N PHE A 388 26.29 -19.56 20.75
CA PHE A 388 26.89 -18.72 19.72
C PHE A 388 26.00 -18.63 18.49
N ASP A 389 25.84 -17.40 17.98
CA ASP A 389 25.22 -17.13 16.69
C ASP A 389 26.26 -16.73 15.63
N LYS A 390 25.83 -16.25 14.49
CA LYS A 390 26.71 -15.86 13.39
C LYS A 390 27.62 -14.67 13.74
N ARG A 391 27.19 -13.79 14.63
CA ARG A 391 27.94 -12.59 15.06
C ARG A 391 29.17 -12.90 15.90
N ASP A 392 29.18 -14.07 16.53
CA ASP A 392 30.33 -14.54 17.32
C ASP A 392 31.48 -15.08 16.45
N PHE A 393 31.26 -15.16 15.12
CA PHE A 393 32.24 -15.64 14.14
C PHE A 393 32.81 -14.47 13.36
N ASP A 394 34.14 -14.43 13.24
CA ASP A 394 34.81 -13.47 12.39
C ASP A 394 34.77 -13.95 10.92
N ILE A 395 34.21 -13.14 10.03
CA ILE A 395 33.98 -13.47 8.62
C ILE A 395 34.85 -12.56 7.75
N ASP A 396 35.98 -13.09 7.30
CA ASP A 396 36.84 -12.42 6.32
C ASP A 396 36.46 -12.85 4.90
N LEU A 397 35.71 -12.00 4.22
CA LEU A 397 35.28 -12.24 2.83
C LEU A 397 36.42 -12.09 1.83
N LYS A 398 37.46 -11.29 2.14
CA LYS A 398 38.63 -11.08 1.26
C LYS A 398 39.52 -12.29 1.29
N ALA A 399 39.85 -12.82 2.48
CA ALA A 399 40.59 -14.04 2.65
C ALA A 399 39.79 -15.30 2.32
N GLY A 400 38.45 -15.20 2.25
CA GLY A 400 37.55 -16.33 1.97
C GLY A 400 37.45 -17.31 3.13
N VAL A 401 37.59 -16.83 4.39
CA VAL A 401 37.60 -17.67 5.59
C VAL A 401 36.63 -17.15 6.66
N VAL A 402 36.22 -18.07 7.52
CA VAL A 402 35.44 -17.78 8.74
C VAL A 402 36.19 -18.34 9.93
N SER A 403 36.46 -17.51 10.95
CA SER A 403 37.07 -17.90 12.22
C SER A 403 36.02 -18.05 13.31
N CYS A 404 36.10 -19.13 14.09
CA CYS A 404 35.16 -19.37 15.20
C CYS A 404 35.72 -18.83 16.54
N PRO A 405 34.90 -18.69 17.60
CA PRO A 405 35.32 -18.22 18.91
C PRO A 405 36.42 -19.07 19.58
N ALA A 406 36.64 -20.31 19.12
CA ALA A 406 37.73 -21.17 19.58
C ALA A 406 39.01 -21.04 18.72
N GLY A 407 39.10 -20.07 17.78
CA GLY A 407 40.26 -19.82 16.94
C GLY A 407 40.42 -20.74 15.72
N HIS A 408 39.50 -21.67 15.48
CA HIS A 408 39.54 -22.49 14.26
C HIS A 408 38.99 -21.74 13.05
N THR A 409 39.57 -22.00 11.87
CA THR A 409 39.16 -21.40 10.60
C THR A 409 38.47 -22.39 9.68
N ALA A 410 37.55 -21.92 8.84
CA ALA A 410 36.91 -22.69 7.80
C ALA A 410 36.84 -21.86 6.50
N THR A 411 37.18 -22.47 5.37
CA THR A 411 37.12 -21.82 4.05
C THR A 411 35.66 -21.66 3.61
N ILE A 412 35.33 -20.51 3.07
CA ILE A 412 34.04 -20.23 2.41
C ILE A 412 34.02 -20.95 1.07
N ARG A 413 33.03 -21.79 0.85
CA ARG A 413 32.82 -22.53 -0.39
C ARG A 413 31.45 -22.17 -0.97
N THR A 414 31.37 -22.06 -2.28
CA THR A 414 30.09 -21.96 -3.01
C THR A 414 29.64 -23.37 -3.39
N GLU A 415 28.46 -23.75 -2.97
CA GLU A 415 27.84 -25.03 -3.33
C GLU A 415 27.26 -24.98 -4.75
N PRO A 416 26.96 -26.14 -5.39
CA PRO A 416 26.34 -26.18 -6.71
C PRO A 416 25.01 -25.40 -6.81
N SER A 417 24.30 -25.24 -5.68
CA SER A 417 23.10 -24.42 -5.55
C SER A 417 23.35 -22.90 -5.57
N GLY A 418 24.61 -22.46 -5.68
CA GLY A 418 25.02 -21.07 -5.56
C GLY A 418 25.13 -20.57 -4.09
N GLN A 419 24.79 -21.39 -3.11
CA GLN A 419 24.80 -21.03 -1.72
C GLN A 419 26.21 -21.02 -1.15
N ARG A 420 26.62 -19.93 -0.48
CA ARG A 420 27.93 -19.78 0.13
C ARG A 420 27.89 -20.26 1.58
N ARG A 421 28.85 -21.14 1.96
CA ARG A 421 28.96 -21.70 3.31
C ARG A 421 30.40 -21.89 3.74
N ALA A 422 30.64 -21.74 5.06
CA ALA A 422 31.85 -22.21 5.71
C ALA A 422 31.49 -23.38 6.63
N ARG A 423 32.16 -24.53 6.47
CA ARG A 423 31.96 -25.72 7.30
C ARG A 423 33.25 -26.03 8.03
N PHE A 424 33.21 -26.01 9.36
CA PHE A 424 34.33 -26.38 10.21
C PHE A 424 34.58 -27.89 10.17
N SER A 425 35.83 -28.31 10.39
CA SER A 425 36.17 -29.73 10.39
C SER A 425 35.51 -30.48 11.56
N ARG A 426 35.15 -31.73 11.35
CA ARG A 426 34.57 -32.56 12.41
C ARG A 426 35.55 -32.80 13.55
N SER A 427 36.86 -32.94 13.26
CA SER A 427 37.92 -33.09 14.25
C SER A 427 38.04 -31.86 15.15
N ALA A 428 38.10 -30.65 14.57
CA ALA A 428 38.17 -29.41 15.33
C ALA A 428 36.94 -29.18 16.23
N CYS A 429 35.74 -29.47 15.72
CA CYS A 429 34.50 -29.33 16.49
C CYS A 429 34.30 -30.46 17.51
N GLY A 430 34.83 -31.67 17.25
CA GLY A 430 34.68 -32.84 18.11
C GLY A 430 35.32 -32.68 19.49
N SER A 431 36.54 -32.15 19.52
CA SER A 431 37.32 -31.89 20.72
C SER A 431 37.16 -30.49 21.32
N CYS A 432 36.30 -29.63 20.68
CA CYS A 432 36.19 -28.25 21.09
C CYS A 432 35.44 -28.08 22.43
N PRO A 433 36.02 -27.44 23.44
CA PRO A 433 35.36 -27.22 24.73
C PRO A 433 34.11 -26.30 24.61
N LEU A 434 34.04 -25.48 23.56
CA LEU A 434 32.92 -24.58 23.30
C LEU A 434 31.77 -25.26 22.52
N LYS A 435 31.90 -26.54 22.12
CA LYS A 435 30.91 -27.27 21.34
C LYS A 435 29.50 -27.24 21.95
N PRO A 436 29.29 -27.37 23.27
CA PRO A 436 27.95 -27.33 23.88
C PRO A 436 27.22 -26.00 23.63
N ARG A 437 27.96 -24.88 23.56
CA ARG A 437 27.43 -23.54 23.25
C ARG A 437 27.36 -23.25 21.75
N CYS A 438 28.14 -23.96 20.93
CA CYS A 438 28.28 -23.70 19.51
C CYS A 438 27.35 -24.55 18.64
N THR A 439 27.45 -25.88 18.73
CA THR A 439 26.76 -26.80 17.82
C THR A 439 26.41 -28.14 18.52
N PRO A 440 25.64 -28.12 19.61
CA PRO A 440 25.26 -29.36 20.32
C PRO A 440 24.42 -30.25 19.40
N GLY A 441 24.69 -31.57 19.46
CA GLY A 441 23.95 -32.58 18.67
C GLY A 441 24.33 -32.60 17.19
N GLN A 442 25.24 -31.76 16.71
CA GLN A 442 25.73 -31.79 15.33
C GLN A 442 27.24 -32.13 15.26
N PRO A 443 27.71 -32.80 14.20
CA PRO A 443 29.10 -33.17 14.07
C PRO A 443 30.05 -31.96 13.91
N SER A 444 29.58 -30.89 13.27
CA SER A 444 30.38 -29.64 13.10
C SER A 444 29.50 -28.42 12.87
N ARG A 445 30.02 -27.24 13.15
CA ARG A 445 29.35 -25.96 12.86
C ARG A 445 29.39 -25.65 11.37
N ARG A 446 28.29 -25.07 10.88
CA ARG A 446 28.18 -24.49 9.55
C ARG A 446 27.71 -23.05 9.67
N ILE A 447 28.36 -22.18 8.93
CA ILE A 447 27.98 -20.77 8.80
C ILE A 447 27.54 -20.55 7.36
N GLN A 448 26.27 -20.16 7.19
CA GLN A 448 25.71 -19.79 5.90
C GLN A 448 25.92 -18.30 5.67
N LEU A 449 26.39 -17.94 4.48
CA LEU A 449 26.60 -16.56 4.08
C LEU A 449 25.54 -16.16 3.05
N ALA A 450 25.00 -14.96 3.21
CA ALA A 450 24.10 -14.37 2.21
C ALA A 450 24.91 -13.90 0.97
N SER A 451 24.25 -13.70 -0.15
CA SER A 451 24.84 -13.06 -1.33
C SER A 451 25.39 -11.67 -0.98
N GLU A 452 24.65 -10.93 -0.16
CA GLU A 452 24.92 -9.56 0.28
C GLU A 452 25.67 -9.49 1.62
N GLU A 453 26.43 -10.55 1.99
CA GLU A 453 27.08 -10.63 3.31
C GLU A 453 27.99 -9.43 3.61
N SER A 454 28.66 -8.89 2.59
CA SER A 454 29.49 -7.69 2.74
C SER A 454 28.69 -6.48 3.23
N LEU A 455 27.48 -6.28 2.68
CA LEU A 455 26.58 -5.21 3.09
C LEU A 455 26.05 -5.43 4.52
N LEU A 456 25.81 -6.68 4.89
CA LEU A 456 25.36 -7.03 6.24
C LEU A 456 26.46 -6.82 7.30
N ILE A 457 27.70 -7.16 6.98
CA ILE A 457 28.87 -6.89 7.85
C ILE A 457 29.06 -5.39 8.04
N ALA A 458 29.06 -4.62 6.94
CA ALA A 458 29.18 -3.17 7.01
C ALA A 458 28.03 -2.53 7.83
N ALA A 459 26.82 -3.06 7.70
CA ALA A 459 25.67 -2.58 8.46
C ALA A 459 25.80 -2.86 9.98
N ARG A 460 26.30 -4.04 10.36
CA ARG A 460 26.57 -4.36 11.77
C ARG A 460 27.63 -3.44 12.35
N GLN A 461 28.69 -3.18 11.60
CA GLN A 461 29.76 -2.23 12.00
C GLN A 461 29.19 -0.81 12.16
N ALA A 462 28.41 -0.32 11.20
CA ALA A 462 27.79 1.00 11.27
C ALA A 462 26.88 1.15 12.49
N LEU A 463 26.09 0.14 12.85
CA LEU A 463 25.23 0.16 14.04
C LEU A 463 25.96 -0.17 15.33
N GLY A 464 27.17 -0.70 15.26
CA GLY A 464 28.08 -0.82 16.39
C GLY A 464 28.63 0.53 16.87
N ASP A 465 28.57 1.55 16.01
CA ASP A 465 28.86 2.93 16.43
C ASP A 465 27.70 3.49 17.28
N PRO A 466 27.95 3.88 18.54
CA PRO A 466 26.91 4.42 19.41
C PRO A 466 26.20 5.66 18.84
N LEU A 467 26.88 6.47 18.04
CA LEU A 467 26.28 7.66 17.41
C LEU A 467 25.22 7.28 16.39
N ASN A 468 25.48 6.30 15.55
CA ASN A 468 24.51 5.81 14.58
C ASN A 468 23.32 5.11 15.24
N ALA A 469 23.57 4.31 16.27
CA ALA A 469 22.51 3.65 17.04
C ALA A 469 21.59 4.67 17.72
N GLU A 470 22.16 5.69 18.35
CA GLU A 470 21.41 6.78 18.99
C GLU A 470 20.65 7.63 17.95
N HIS A 471 21.28 7.93 16.82
CA HIS A 471 20.65 8.67 15.72
C HIS A 471 19.40 7.92 15.22
N LEU A 472 19.51 6.63 14.95
CA LEU A 472 18.38 5.79 14.55
C LEU A 472 17.26 5.80 15.61
N ARG A 473 17.63 5.63 16.88
CA ARG A 473 16.67 5.60 18.00
C ARG A 473 15.90 6.92 18.13
N ARG A 474 16.55 8.06 17.98
CA ARG A 474 15.92 9.40 18.07
C ARG A 474 15.06 9.74 16.85
N SER A 475 15.41 9.19 15.68
CA SER A 475 14.75 9.52 14.43
C SER A 475 13.42 8.77 14.25
N ARG A 476 13.36 7.48 14.60
CA ARG A 476 12.17 6.64 14.37
C ARG A 476 10.84 7.18 14.90
N PRO A 477 10.74 7.79 16.10
CA PRO A 477 9.47 8.34 16.59
C PRO A 477 8.85 9.41 15.68
N ARG A 478 9.63 10.04 14.78
CA ARG A 478 9.11 11.04 13.83
C ARG A 478 8.16 10.41 12.83
N ILE A 479 8.58 9.33 12.16
CA ILE A 479 7.73 8.63 11.18
C ILE A 479 6.52 7.97 11.86
N GLU A 480 6.70 7.42 13.07
CA GLU A 480 5.61 6.81 13.83
C GLU A 480 4.49 7.82 14.13
N ARG A 481 4.84 9.08 14.46
CA ARG A 481 3.87 10.16 14.65
C ARG A 481 3.14 10.51 13.35
N LEU A 482 3.86 10.62 12.22
CA LEU A 482 3.23 10.91 10.93
C LEU A 482 2.28 9.80 10.50
N LEU A 483 2.68 8.52 10.64
CA LEU A 483 1.82 7.37 10.38
C LEU A 483 0.61 7.33 11.34
N GLY A 484 0.79 7.76 12.59
CA GLY A 484 -0.30 7.93 13.54
C GLY A 484 -1.32 8.98 13.10
N LEU A 485 -0.87 10.14 12.62
CA LEU A 485 -1.74 11.17 12.04
C LEU A 485 -2.45 10.66 10.79
N LEU A 486 -1.71 10.07 9.86
CA LEU A 486 -2.24 9.50 8.62
C LEU A 486 -3.34 8.47 8.91
N ALA A 487 -3.07 7.52 9.81
CA ALA A 487 -3.99 6.43 10.12
C ALA A 487 -5.20 6.88 10.94
N HIS A 488 -4.99 7.63 12.02
CA HIS A 488 -6.03 7.88 13.02
C HIS A 488 -6.69 9.25 12.88
N ARG A 489 -5.94 10.29 12.48
CA ARG A 489 -6.49 11.63 12.32
C ARG A 489 -7.17 11.81 10.97
N TYR A 490 -6.56 11.27 9.90
CA TYR A 490 -7.04 11.45 8.53
C TYR A 490 -7.66 10.19 7.91
N GLY A 491 -7.87 9.15 8.73
CA GLY A 491 -8.70 8.01 8.39
C GLY A 491 -8.07 6.96 7.48
N ALA A 492 -6.76 7.00 7.22
CA ALA A 492 -6.10 5.97 6.41
C ALA A 492 -5.94 4.61 7.15
N ARG A 493 -6.44 4.50 8.39
CA ARG A 493 -6.51 3.22 9.11
C ARG A 493 -7.43 2.21 8.44
N LYS A 494 -8.46 2.68 7.72
CA LYS A 494 -9.40 1.86 6.98
C LYS A 494 -9.60 2.45 5.59
N SER A 495 -9.50 1.61 4.57
CA SER A 495 -9.85 2.02 3.21
C SER A 495 -11.34 2.37 3.14
N ARG A 496 -11.66 3.48 2.50
CA ARG A 496 -13.04 3.87 2.16
C ARG A 496 -13.50 3.18 0.88
N TYR A 497 -12.56 2.68 0.10
CA TYR A 497 -12.80 2.21 -1.27
C TYR A 497 -12.34 0.78 -1.43
N ILE A 498 -12.97 0.09 -2.37
CA ILE A 498 -12.58 -1.24 -2.83
C ILE A 498 -11.49 -1.10 -3.88
N GLY A 499 -10.45 -1.92 -3.77
CA GLY A 499 -9.33 -2.01 -4.70
C GLY A 499 -8.11 -1.17 -4.32
N ALA A 500 -6.92 -1.71 -4.57
CA ALA A 500 -5.63 -1.13 -4.18
C ALA A 500 -5.39 0.28 -4.75
N ASN A 501 -5.78 0.54 -6.00
CA ASN A 501 -5.57 1.85 -6.62
C ASN A 501 -6.32 2.98 -5.89
N LYS A 502 -7.57 2.74 -5.51
CA LYS A 502 -8.38 3.71 -4.75
C LYS A 502 -7.88 3.85 -3.30
N ALA A 503 -7.43 2.75 -2.69
CA ALA A 503 -6.82 2.78 -1.37
C ALA A 503 -5.49 3.57 -1.37
N ARG A 504 -4.67 3.46 -2.44
CA ARG A 504 -3.45 4.24 -2.64
C ARG A 504 -3.75 5.72 -2.84
N LEU A 505 -4.77 6.07 -3.62
CA LEU A 505 -5.24 7.45 -3.75
C LEU A 505 -5.58 8.02 -2.38
N GLN A 506 -6.40 7.32 -1.57
CA GLN A 506 -6.73 7.76 -0.21
C GLN A 506 -5.46 7.96 0.64
N ALA A 507 -4.52 7.02 0.62
CA ALA A 507 -3.27 7.12 1.38
C ALA A 507 -2.44 8.34 0.95
N SER A 508 -2.33 8.60 -0.34
CA SER A 508 -1.57 9.75 -0.88
C SER A 508 -2.21 11.09 -0.52
N TRP A 509 -3.53 11.21 -0.61
CA TRP A 509 -4.24 12.43 -0.26
C TRP A 509 -4.25 12.70 1.25
N THR A 510 -4.34 11.65 2.06
CA THR A 510 -4.19 11.80 3.52
C THR A 510 -2.75 12.14 3.92
N ALA A 511 -1.74 11.68 3.17
CA ALA A 511 -0.35 12.10 3.36
C ALA A 511 -0.15 13.59 3.02
N ALA A 512 -0.79 14.09 1.98
CA ALA A 512 -0.82 15.52 1.69
C ALA A 512 -1.37 16.33 2.87
N LEU A 513 -2.46 15.88 3.50
CA LEU A 513 -3.01 16.52 4.70
C LEU A 513 -2.04 16.49 5.90
N VAL A 514 -1.27 15.40 6.06
CA VAL A 514 -0.23 15.35 7.09
C VAL A 514 0.83 16.44 6.82
N ASN A 515 1.27 16.60 5.58
CA ASN A 515 2.25 17.63 5.20
C ASN A 515 1.71 19.06 5.34
N LEU A 516 0.43 19.27 5.08
CA LEU A 516 -0.17 20.59 5.20
C LEU A 516 -0.21 21.14 6.65
N ASN A 517 -0.06 20.28 7.69
CA ASN A 517 0.02 20.78 9.06
C ASN A 517 1.30 21.59 9.31
N PRO A 518 2.55 21.08 9.14
CA PRO A 518 3.75 21.87 9.32
C PRO A 518 3.83 23.04 8.33
N ILE A 519 3.34 22.87 7.11
CA ILE A 519 3.30 23.97 6.12
C ILE A 519 2.41 25.11 6.62
N ALA A 520 1.21 24.82 7.17
CA ALA A 520 0.34 25.84 7.73
C ALA A 520 0.99 26.59 8.91
N HIS A 521 1.69 25.86 9.79
CA HIS A 521 2.44 26.47 10.90
C HIS A 521 3.57 27.37 10.40
N HIS A 522 4.31 26.94 9.38
CA HIS A 522 5.38 27.72 8.77
C HIS A 522 4.85 29.00 8.12
N LEU A 523 3.76 28.91 7.39
CA LEU A 523 3.11 30.08 6.76
C LEU A 523 2.64 31.09 7.83
N ALA A 524 1.97 30.63 8.89
CA ALA A 524 1.51 31.51 9.95
C ALA A 524 2.69 32.18 10.71
N ALA A 525 3.80 31.49 10.92
CA ALA A 525 4.98 32.07 11.56
C ALA A 525 5.69 33.14 10.73
N ASN A 526 5.57 33.11 9.40
CA ASN A 526 6.22 34.06 8.49
C ASN A 526 5.31 35.24 8.09
N THR A 527 4.03 35.23 8.47
CA THR A 527 3.07 36.33 8.28
C THR A 527 2.92 37.21 9.53
N ALA A 528 3.44 36.80 10.68
CA ALA A 528 3.49 37.57 11.95
C ALA A 528 4.81 38.35 12.08
#